data_49e0d7a842311ad26a681aa1d77f21cc
#
_entry.id   49e0d7a842311ad26a681aa1d77f21cc
#
_cell.length_a   1.000
_cell.length_b   1.000
_cell.length_c   1.000
_cell.angle_alpha   90.00
_cell.angle_beta   90.00
_cell.angle_gamma   90.00
#
_symmetry.space_group_name_H-M   'P 1'
#
loop_
_entity.id
_entity.type
_entity.pdbx_description
1 polymer ?
#
loop_
_entity_poly.entity_id
_entity_poly.type
_entity_poly.pdbx_seq_one_letter_code
_entity_poly.pdbx_strand_id
1 'polypeptide(L)'
;LYSNNVKKALLTSSTGTGKTIASAFAVRELDPERMLFVVHREQIAKQALNSYKRIFGESKTYGLLSGNQKDMHADCMFSTMQMMAKPEIHHSFDPDAFDVIILDECHHAGSSSYQKIMAYFDPKFWLGMTASPDTSNYDIYELFDHNIAYEIRLQQALEENLLCPFHYFGITDLEINGKVFDDDSGLRDFNNLVSDDRVDHVLEKAEYFGYSGSRVKGLVFCSRKDEAKELSSKFNKRSKKNGQLYRTEVLTGEDSQERREKVIGQLAADELSEDCIDYIFTVDIFNEGVDIPEINQVIMLRPTESPVIFIQQLGRGLRKYEDKEYVVILDFIGNYMNNFMIPIALSGDRSYNKDSMRRYIREGARVIPGSSTIHFDEISKKRIYESIDKAKTSDMRLLRDSYRALKNKLGRIPTILEFKEHGAVDVIKIFEKCGSYHAFLQKYEPDYVCTLSNDEALIIEYMSKKLVSYKRIHELALLKHLII
;
A
#
# COMPACT_ATOMS: atom_id res chain seq x y z
N LEU A 1 6.22 -23.02 -8.89
CA LEU A 1 5.68 -22.51 -10.14
C LEU A 1 6.64 -22.81 -11.30
N TYR A 2 7.89 -22.38 -11.25
CA TYR A 2 8.86 -22.62 -12.33
C TYR A 2 9.05 -24.12 -12.67
N SER A 3 9.15 -24.99 -11.67
CA SER A 3 9.22 -26.44 -11.87
C SER A 3 7.98 -27.05 -12.54
N ASN A 4 6.87 -26.33 -12.56
CA ASN A 4 5.62 -26.73 -13.21
C ASN A 4 5.42 -26.08 -14.58
N ASN A 5 6.48 -25.58 -15.23
CA ASN A 5 6.48 -24.86 -16.51
C ASN A 5 5.63 -23.57 -16.52
N VAL A 6 5.41 -22.94 -15.37
CA VAL A 6 4.78 -21.64 -15.29
C VAL A 6 5.78 -20.58 -15.75
N LYS A 7 5.45 -19.83 -16.80
CA LYS A 7 6.34 -18.81 -17.38
C LYS A 7 6.25 -17.45 -16.68
N LYS A 8 5.18 -17.16 -15.99
CA LYS A 8 4.93 -15.85 -15.37
C LYS A 8 4.36 -16.02 -13.97
N ALA A 9 4.83 -15.23 -13.01
CA ALA A 9 4.26 -15.22 -11.68
C ALA A 9 4.32 -13.83 -11.03
N LEU A 10 3.38 -13.56 -10.15
CA LEU A 10 3.25 -12.31 -9.39
C LEU A 10 3.60 -12.55 -7.92
N LEU A 11 4.48 -11.73 -7.37
CA LEU A 11 4.76 -11.62 -5.94
C LEU A 11 4.12 -10.34 -5.40
N THR A 12 3.11 -10.50 -4.56
CA THR A 12 2.44 -9.38 -3.89
C THR A 12 2.90 -9.33 -2.43
N SER A 13 3.54 -8.23 -2.04
CA SER A 13 4.05 -8.10 -0.69
C SER A 13 4.06 -6.65 -0.24
N SER A 14 3.61 -6.40 1.00
CA SER A 14 3.58 -5.05 1.59
C SER A 14 4.93 -4.34 1.48
N THR A 15 4.90 -3.02 1.45
CA THR A 15 6.14 -2.21 1.47
C THR A 15 6.97 -2.54 2.72
N GLY A 16 8.28 -2.67 2.57
CA GLY A 16 9.18 -2.92 3.70
C GLY A 16 9.44 -4.40 4.04
N THR A 17 8.74 -5.35 3.43
CA THR A 17 8.88 -6.79 3.70
C THR A 17 10.08 -7.47 3.03
N GLY A 18 10.90 -6.73 2.28
CA GLY A 18 12.09 -7.28 1.64
C GLY A 18 11.86 -7.96 0.28
N LYS A 19 10.89 -7.50 -0.54
CA LYS A 19 10.63 -8.04 -1.89
C LYS A 19 11.90 -8.26 -2.73
N THR A 20 12.79 -7.26 -2.76
CA THR A 20 14.05 -7.33 -3.51
C THR A 20 14.96 -8.46 -3.02
N ILE A 21 15.05 -8.65 -1.71
CA ILE A 21 15.81 -9.74 -1.10
C ILE A 21 15.18 -11.09 -1.43
N ALA A 22 13.85 -11.20 -1.31
CA ALA A 22 13.11 -12.42 -1.65
C ALA A 22 13.31 -12.79 -3.13
N SER A 23 13.27 -11.81 -4.03
CA SER A 23 13.53 -12.04 -5.46
C SER A 23 14.97 -12.50 -5.72
N ALA A 24 15.96 -11.97 -4.99
CA ALA A 24 17.35 -12.40 -5.13
C ALA A 24 17.54 -13.86 -4.67
N PHE A 25 16.89 -14.29 -3.58
CA PHE A 25 16.88 -15.70 -3.18
C PHE A 25 16.17 -16.58 -4.20
N ALA A 26 15.05 -16.14 -4.77
CA ALA A 26 14.37 -16.88 -5.84
C ALA A 26 15.27 -17.03 -7.08
N VAL A 27 15.95 -15.97 -7.50
CA VAL A 27 16.91 -16.01 -8.62
C VAL A 27 18.08 -16.94 -8.30
N ARG A 28 18.58 -16.96 -7.05
CA ARG A 28 19.64 -17.87 -6.65
C ARG A 28 19.23 -19.34 -6.77
N GLU A 29 17.99 -19.68 -6.39
CA GLU A 29 17.46 -21.03 -6.54
C GLU A 29 17.20 -21.43 -8.00
N LEU A 30 16.84 -20.45 -8.85
CA LEU A 30 16.64 -20.67 -10.29
C LEU A 30 17.95 -20.78 -11.06
N ASP A 31 19.03 -20.22 -10.53
CA ASP A 31 20.39 -20.12 -11.09
C ASP A 31 20.43 -19.81 -12.60
N PRO A 32 19.83 -18.70 -13.05
CA PRO A 32 19.84 -18.33 -14.45
C PRO A 32 21.24 -17.97 -14.92
N GLU A 33 21.55 -18.20 -16.20
CA GLU A 33 22.79 -17.67 -16.80
C GLU A 33 22.78 -16.14 -16.78
N ARG A 34 21.65 -15.54 -17.20
CA ARG A 34 21.48 -14.10 -17.21
C ARG A 34 20.10 -13.69 -16.70
N MET A 35 20.06 -12.61 -15.90
CA MET A 35 18.81 -12.03 -15.43
C MET A 35 18.78 -10.51 -15.67
N LEU A 36 17.54 -9.99 -15.81
CA LEU A 36 17.27 -8.55 -15.92
C LEU A 36 16.31 -8.13 -14.80
N PHE A 37 16.68 -7.09 -14.03
CA PHE A 37 15.84 -6.47 -13.03
C PHE A 37 15.43 -5.07 -13.50
N VAL A 38 14.13 -4.85 -13.71
CA VAL A 38 13.59 -3.60 -14.25
C VAL A 38 12.83 -2.84 -13.17
N VAL A 39 13.17 -1.57 -13.02
CA VAL A 39 12.55 -0.65 -12.04
C VAL A 39 12.20 0.68 -12.71
N HIS A 40 11.42 1.51 -12.03
CA HIS A 40 11.07 2.82 -12.59
C HIS A 40 12.08 3.93 -12.25
N ARG A 41 12.98 3.75 -11.26
CA ARG A 41 13.99 4.76 -10.83
C ARG A 41 15.37 4.17 -10.68
N GLU A 42 16.39 4.94 -11.10
CA GLU A 42 17.80 4.53 -11.03
C GLU A 42 18.26 4.19 -9.60
N GLN A 43 17.81 4.97 -8.61
CA GLN A 43 18.17 4.72 -7.21
C GLN A 43 17.71 3.34 -6.74
N ILE A 44 16.50 2.91 -7.14
CA ILE A 44 15.99 1.57 -6.82
C ILE A 44 16.82 0.50 -7.54
N ALA A 45 17.23 0.75 -8.79
CA ALA A 45 18.11 -0.16 -9.52
C ALA A 45 19.45 -0.36 -8.79
N LYS A 46 20.07 0.72 -8.32
CA LYS A 46 21.32 0.68 -7.52
C LYS A 46 21.12 -0.07 -6.21
N GLN A 47 20.03 0.17 -5.49
CA GLN A 47 19.72 -0.53 -4.25
C GLN A 47 19.48 -2.03 -4.48
N ALA A 48 18.76 -2.39 -5.53
CA ALA A 48 18.54 -3.77 -5.92
C ALA A 48 19.88 -4.46 -6.28
N LEU A 49 20.71 -3.82 -7.09
CA LEU A 49 22.03 -4.31 -7.43
C LEU A 49 22.86 -4.59 -6.17
N ASN A 50 22.91 -3.65 -5.22
CA ASN A 50 23.65 -3.84 -3.95
C ASN A 50 23.08 -5.00 -3.11
N SER A 51 21.75 -5.18 -3.11
CA SER A 51 21.12 -6.29 -2.40
C SER A 51 21.47 -7.63 -3.03
N TYR A 52 21.46 -7.72 -4.34
CA TYR A 52 21.88 -8.92 -5.07
C TYR A 52 23.36 -9.23 -4.86
N LYS A 53 24.22 -8.21 -4.89
CA LYS A 53 25.65 -8.34 -4.64
C LYS A 53 25.94 -8.90 -3.24
N ARG A 54 25.14 -8.54 -2.24
CA ARG A 54 25.26 -9.12 -0.88
C ARG A 54 24.90 -10.61 -0.82
N ILE A 55 23.99 -11.07 -1.67
CA ILE A 55 23.48 -12.46 -1.67
C ILE A 55 24.33 -13.38 -2.53
N PHE A 56 24.77 -12.93 -3.70
CA PHE A 56 25.56 -13.74 -4.64
C PHE A 56 27.07 -13.55 -4.49
N GLY A 57 27.51 -12.45 -3.84
CA GLY A 57 28.95 -12.13 -3.73
C GLY A 57 29.59 -11.94 -5.09
N GLU A 58 30.73 -12.60 -5.29
CA GLU A 58 31.52 -12.56 -6.53
C GLU A 58 31.15 -13.69 -7.51
N SER A 59 30.14 -14.50 -7.21
CA SER A 59 29.75 -15.62 -8.09
C SER A 59 29.05 -15.19 -9.39
N LYS A 60 28.58 -13.95 -9.46
CA LYS A 60 27.92 -13.34 -10.62
C LYS A 60 28.51 -11.94 -10.89
N THR A 61 28.43 -11.50 -12.14
CA THR A 61 28.76 -10.13 -12.52
C THR A 61 27.54 -9.24 -12.47
N TYR A 62 27.71 -7.94 -12.20
CA TYR A 62 26.62 -6.99 -11.99
C TYR A 62 26.77 -5.78 -12.91
N GLY A 63 25.72 -5.45 -13.63
CA GLY A 63 25.69 -4.31 -14.54
C GLY A 63 24.51 -3.39 -14.26
N LEU A 64 24.76 -2.07 -14.32
CA LEU A 64 23.72 -1.06 -14.26
C LEU A 64 23.52 -0.41 -15.63
N LEU A 65 22.27 -0.42 -16.10
CA LEU A 65 21.87 0.21 -17.36
C LEU A 65 20.90 1.34 -17.06
N SER A 66 21.45 2.52 -16.76
CA SER A 66 20.68 3.72 -16.41
C SER A 66 21.51 4.99 -16.61
N GLY A 67 20.87 6.08 -17.03
CA GLY A 67 21.54 7.35 -17.25
C GLY A 67 22.74 7.23 -18.21
N ASN A 68 23.94 7.48 -17.71
CA ASN A 68 25.20 7.39 -18.46
C ASN A 68 25.90 6.02 -18.32
N GLN A 69 25.41 5.13 -17.45
CA GLN A 69 25.97 3.79 -17.26
C GLN A 69 25.34 2.81 -18.23
N LYS A 70 26.15 2.07 -18.98
CA LYS A 70 25.70 1.13 -20.01
C LYS A 70 26.44 -0.21 -19.92
N ASP A 71 26.35 -0.87 -18.77
CA ASP A 71 26.94 -2.18 -18.57
C ASP A 71 25.98 -3.24 -19.13
N MET A 72 26.27 -3.75 -20.35
CA MET A 72 25.35 -4.60 -21.10
C MET A 72 25.69 -6.10 -21.07
N HIS A 73 26.81 -6.49 -20.46
CA HIS A 73 27.34 -7.86 -20.54
C HIS A 73 27.33 -8.63 -19.21
N ALA A 74 26.76 -8.05 -18.15
CA ALA A 74 26.72 -8.69 -16.85
C ALA A 74 25.68 -9.82 -16.76
N ASP A 75 25.92 -10.78 -15.86
CA ASP A 75 24.98 -11.87 -15.57
C ASP A 75 23.70 -11.34 -14.89
N CYS A 76 23.87 -10.42 -13.95
CA CYS A 76 22.78 -9.74 -13.26
C CYS A 76 22.72 -8.27 -13.74
N MET A 77 21.76 -7.96 -14.60
CA MET A 77 21.55 -6.61 -15.10
C MET A 77 20.42 -5.91 -14.38
N PHE A 78 20.65 -4.65 -14.03
CA PHE A 78 19.67 -3.77 -13.40
C PHE A 78 19.44 -2.57 -14.30
N SER A 79 18.17 -2.30 -14.63
CA SER A 79 17.84 -1.22 -15.55
C SER A 79 16.63 -0.42 -15.10
N THR A 80 16.60 0.84 -15.53
CA THR A 80 15.34 1.59 -15.46
C THR A 80 14.45 1.21 -16.63
N MET A 81 13.14 1.21 -16.38
CA MET A 81 12.11 0.98 -17.38
C MET A 81 12.26 1.91 -18.59
N GLN A 82 12.52 3.21 -18.33
CA GLN A 82 12.69 4.22 -19.39
C GLN A 82 13.91 3.94 -20.27
N MET A 83 14.98 3.42 -19.71
CA MET A 83 16.17 3.04 -20.46
C MET A 83 15.91 1.80 -21.29
N MET A 84 15.39 0.73 -20.66
CA MET A 84 15.14 -0.55 -21.33
C MET A 84 14.04 -0.44 -22.41
N ALA A 85 13.08 0.47 -22.29
CA ALA A 85 12.03 0.69 -23.29
C ALA A 85 12.50 1.43 -24.56
N LYS A 86 13.74 1.93 -24.61
CA LYS A 86 14.28 2.57 -25.80
C LYS A 86 14.61 1.52 -26.86
N PRO A 87 14.13 1.68 -28.11
CA PRO A 87 14.36 0.70 -29.18
C PRO A 87 15.84 0.37 -29.41
N GLU A 88 16.71 1.38 -29.39
CA GLU A 88 18.16 1.22 -29.55
C GLU A 88 18.82 0.41 -28.42
N ILE A 89 18.16 0.29 -27.27
CA ILE A 89 18.65 -0.49 -26.13
C ILE A 89 18.11 -1.91 -26.18
N HIS A 90 16.77 -2.10 -26.14
CA HIS A 90 16.27 -3.47 -26.09
C HIS A 90 16.56 -4.27 -27.37
N HIS A 91 16.60 -3.64 -28.54
CA HIS A 91 17.01 -4.32 -29.78
C HIS A 91 18.51 -4.66 -29.84
N SER A 92 19.33 -4.19 -28.89
CA SER A 92 20.72 -4.62 -28.79
C SER A 92 20.90 -5.96 -28.07
N PHE A 93 19.82 -6.53 -27.56
CA PHE A 93 19.74 -7.86 -26.97
C PHE A 93 18.86 -8.76 -27.81
N ASP A 94 19.17 -10.06 -27.84
CA ASP A 94 18.25 -11.03 -28.40
C ASP A 94 16.98 -11.16 -27.52
N PRO A 95 15.82 -11.51 -28.09
CA PRO A 95 14.60 -11.66 -27.29
C PRO A 95 14.71 -12.64 -26.12
N ASP A 96 15.53 -13.66 -26.22
CA ASP A 96 15.81 -14.69 -25.22
C ASP A 96 17.13 -14.46 -24.45
N ALA A 97 17.71 -13.24 -24.52
CA ALA A 97 18.98 -12.91 -23.89
C ALA A 97 18.99 -13.04 -22.37
N PHE A 98 17.82 -13.11 -21.73
CA PHE A 98 17.66 -13.23 -20.29
C PHE A 98 16.78 -14.45 -19.96
N ASP A 99 17.26 -15.30 -19.06
CA ASP A 99 16.47 -16.44 -18.55
C ASP A 99 15.36 -15.98 -17.63
N VAL A 100 15.65 -14.97 -16.80
CA VAL A 100 14.71 -14.42 -15.81
C VAL A 100 14.62 -12.91 -15.95
N ILE A 101 13.41 -12.38 -16.06
CA ILE A 101 13.16 -10.94 -16.00
C ILE A 101 12.27 -10.63 -14.81
N ILE A 102 12.69 -9.68 -13.99
CA ILE A 102 11.97 -9.21 -12.82
C ILE A 102 11.47 -7.79 -13.08
N LEU A 103 10.18 -7.57 -12.87
CA LEU A 103 9.54 -6.26 -12.96
C LEU A 103 9.14 -5.80 -11.57
N ASP A 104 9.86 -4.82 -11.02
CA ASP A 104 9.48 -4.22 -9.75
C ASP A 104 8.45 -3.11 -9.94
N GLU A 105 7.59 -2.92 -8.93
CA GLU A 105 6.42 -2.03 -8.96
C GLU A 105 5.55 -2.24 -10.21
N CYS A 106 5.32 -3.52 -10.55
CA CYS A 106 4.62 -3.92 -11.77
C CYS A 106 3.15 -3.48 -11.83
N HIS A 107 2.60 -2.84 -10.79
CA HIS A 107 1.30 -2.15 -10.87
C HIS A 107 1.30 -1.02 -11.92
N HIS A 108 2.46 -0.55 -12.36
CA HIS A 108 2.62 0.35 -13.49
C HIS A 108 2.73 -0.37 -14.85
N ALA A 109 2.60 -1.70 -14.89
CA ALA A 109 2.81 -2.50 -16.11
C ALA A 109 1.83 -2.17 -17.26
N GLY A 110 0.72 -1.49 -16.98
CA GLY A 110 -0.16 -0.90 -18.00
C GLY A 110 0.47 0.25 -18.81
N SER A 111 1.61 0.81 -18.38
CA SER A 111 2.29 1.85 -19.14
C SER A 111 2.95 1.31 -20.42
N SER A 112 3.02 2.17 -21.43
CA SER A 112 3.58 1.80 -22.75
C SER A 112 5.02 1.27 -22.68
N SER A 113 5.80 1.70 -21.71
CA SER A 113 7.19 1.27 -21.54
C SER A 113 7.30 -0.18 -21.07
N TYR A 114 6.50 -0.59 -20.06
CA TYR A 114 6.47 -1.99 -19.61
C TYR A 114 5.93 -2.91 -20.73
N GLN A 115 4.89 -2.47 -21.44
CA GLN A 115 4.30 -3.24 -22.54
C GLN A 115 5.33 -3.49 -23.68
N LYS A 116 6.16 -2.50 -24.01
CA LYS A 116 7.24 -2.67 -25.01
C LYS A 116 8.27 -3.71 -24.58
N ILE A 117 8.69 -3.68 -23.32
CA ILE A 117 9.67 -4.63 -22.77
C ILE A 117 9.08 -6.04 -22.79
N MET A 118 7.84 -6.22 -22.32
CA MET A 118 7.19 -7.53 -22.26
C MET A 118 6.84 -8.10 -23.64
N ALA A 119 6.59 -7.23 -24.63
CA ALA A 119 6.33 -7.66 -26.00
C ALA A 119 7.60 -8.06 -26.75
N TYR A 120 8.76 -7.55 -26.35
CA TYR A 120 10.02 -7.82 -27.03
C TYR A 120 10.73 -9.07 -26.49
N PHE A 121 10.86 -9.18 -25.16
CA PHE A 121 11.60 -10.28 -24.52
C PHE A 121 10.76 -11.54 -24.32
N ASP A 122 11.37 -12.70 -24.52
CA ASP A 122 10.78 -14.02 -24.22
C ASP A 122 11.69 -14.82 -23.25
N PRO A 123 11.75 -14.41 -21.97
CA PRO A 123 12.55 -15.12 -20.97
C PRO A 123 11.89 -16.46 -20.62
N LYS A 124 12.66 -17.35 -19.99
CA LYS A 124 12.13 -18.59 -19.39
C LYS A 124 11.14 -18.29 -18.26
N PHE A 125 11.33 -17.16 -17.54
CA PHE A 125 10.47 -16.79 -16.42
C PHE A 125 10.37 -15.28 -16.22
N TRP A 126 9.13 -14.80 -16.06
CA TRP A 126 8.81 -13.44 -15.63
C TRP A 126 8.38 -13.43 -14.16
N LEU A 127 8.99 -12.59 -13.34
CA LEU A 127 8.55 -12.32 -11.97
C LEU A 127 8.09 -10.86 -11.85
N GLY A 128 6.79 -10.65 -11.65
CA GLY A 128 6.26 -9.34 -11.26
C GLY A 128 6.29 -9.18 -9.75
N MET A 129 6.64 -8.00 -9.28
CA MET A 129 6.60 -7.66 -7.86
C MET A 129 5.82 -6.36 -7.65
N THR A 130 4.92 -6.35 -6.67
CA THR A 130 4.17 -5.16 -6.30
C THR A 130 3.71 -5.20 -4.85
N ALA A 131 3.54 -4.02 -4.23
CA ALA A 131 2.88 -3.89 -2.94
C ALA A 131 1.35 -3.75 -3.08
N SER A 132 0.86 -3.33 -4.24
CA SER A 132 -0.54 -2.98 -4.48
C SER A 132 -0.98 -3.44 -5.87
N PRO A 133 -1.45 -4.68 -5.99
CA PRO A 133 -1.89 -5.22 -7.28
C PRO A 133 -3.22 -4.64 -7.77
N ASP A 134 -4.01 -4.03 -6.88
CA ASP A 134 -5.35 -3.53 -7.18
C ASP A 134 -5.27 -2.15 -7.84
N THR A 135 -5.03 -2.08 -9.13
CA THR A 135 -5.12 -0.84 -9.92
C THR A 135 -6.38 -0.87 -10.78
N SER A 136 -7.12 0.25 -10.79
CA SER A 136 -8.38 0.38 -11.51
C SER A 136 -8.24 0.38 -13.04
N ASN A 137 -7.01 0.54 -13.57
CA ASN A 137 -6.78 0.83 -14.97
C ASN A 137 -6.17 -0.31 -15.79
N TYR A 138 -5.64 -1.36 -15.15
CA TYR A 138 -4.98 -2.46 -15.83
C TYR A 138 -5.02 -3.73 -14.99
N ASP A 139 -5.31 -4.88 -15.62
CA ASP A 139 -5.33 -6.17 -14.94
C ASP A 139 -3.92 -6.78 -14.86
N ILE A 140 -3.27 -6.59 -13.71
CA ILE A 140 -1.94 -7.14 -13.45
C ILE A 140 -2.00 -8.67 -13.33
N TYR A 141 -3.07 -9.20 -12.77
CA TYR A 141 -3.20 -10.65 -12.60
C TYR A 141 -3.26 -11.36 -13.95
N GLU A 142 -4.00 -10.80 -14.92
CA GLU A 142 -4.04 -11.32 -16.31
C GLU A 142 -2.66 -11.28 -16.95
N LEU A 143 -1.88 -10.20 -16.74
CA LEU A 143 -0.54 -10.04 -17.28
C LEU A 143 0.41 -11.16 -16.83
N PHE A 144 0.21 -11.67 -15.62
CA PHE A 144 0.98 -12.78 -15.03
C PHE A 144 0.20 -14.10 -15.02
N ASP A 145 -0.75 -14.28 -15.95
CA ASP A 145 -1.54 -15.50 -16.17
C ASP A 145 -2.23 -15.98 -14.88
N HIS A 146 -2.63 -15.05 -13.99
CA HIS A 146 -3.22 -15.28 -12.66
C HIS A 146 -2.37 -16.13 -11.70
N ASN A 147 -1.07 -16.29 -12.00
CA ASN A 147 -0.16 -17.06 -11.15
C ASN A 147 0.39 -16.18 -10.02
N ILE A 148 -0.09 -16.39 -8.81
CA ILE A 148 0.41 -15.72 -7.61
C ILE A 148 1.46 -16.63 -6.97
N ALA A 149 2.73 -16.21 -7.01
CA ALA A 149 3.82 -16.92 -6.38
C ALA A 149 3.74 -16.83 -4.86
N TYR A 150 3.47 -15.65 -4.37
CA TYR A 150 3.32 -15.37 -2.94
C TYR A 150 2.55 -14.07 -2.72
N GLU A 151 1.68 -14.05 -1.71
CA GLU A 151 0.97 -12.85 -1.29
C GLU A 151 1.10 -12.71 0.23
N ILE A 152 1.67 -11.58 0.69
CA ILE A 152 1.71 -11.23 2.10
C ILE A 152 1.24 -9.78 2.30
N ARG A 153 0.22 -9.62 3.11
CA ARG A 153 -0.36 -8.32 3.46
C ARG A 153 0.20 -7.82 4.78
N LEU A 154 -0.10 -6.55 5.10
CA LEU A 154 0.44 -5.86 6.28
C LEU A 154 0.29 -6.68 7.57
N GLN A 155 -0.90 -7.21 7.84
CA GLN A 155 -1.15 -7.97 9.08
C GLN A 155 -0.30 -9.23 9.16
N GLN A 156 -0.29 -10.04 8.10
CA GLN A 156 0.53 -11.25 8.05
C GLN A 156 2.02 -10.91 8.14
N ALA A 157 2.46 -9.82 7.50
CA ALA A 157 3.86 -9.37 7.60
C ALA A 157 4.26 -8.94 9.02
N LEU A 158 3.31 -8.41 9.81
CA LEU A 158 3.51 -8.13 11.23
C LEU A 158 3.51 -9.40 12.07
N GLU A 159 2.59 -10.35 11.80
CA GLU A 159 2.53 -11.68 12.46
C GLU A 159 3.84 -12.45 12.28
N GLU A 160 4.36 -12.48 11.06
CA GLU A 160 5.61 -13.14 10.71
C GLU A 160 6.86 -12.32 11.10
N ASN A 161 6.67 -11.21 11.82
CA ASN A 161 7.75 -10.34 12.28
C ASN A 161 8.67 -9.86 11.13
N LEU A 162 8.14 -9.63 9.94
CA LEU A 162 8.89 -9.08 8.80
C LEU A 162 8.99 -7.55 8.85
N LEU A 163 8.08 -6.91 9.57
CA LEU A 163 8.00 -5.46 9.74
C LEU A 163 8.29 -5.05 11.18
N CYS A 164 8.73 -3.80 11.35
CA CYS A 164 8.86 -3.18 12.65
C CYS A 164 7.46 -2.96 13.25
N PRO A 165 7.24 -3.27 14.54
CA PRO A 165 6.00 -2.93 15.22
C PRO A 165 5.70 -1.43 15.18
N PHE A 166 4.43 -1.07 15.30
CA PHE A 166 4.04 0.33 15.34
C PHE A 166 3.00 0.63 16.42
N HIS A 167 3.02 1.86 16.87
CA HIS A 167 1.99 2.43 17.75
C HIS A 167 1.27 3.54 16.99
N TYR A 168 0.02 3.27 16.61
CA TYR A 168 -0.83 4.22 15.91
C TYR A 168 -1.73 4.97 16.89
N PHE A 169 -1.71 6.29 16.80
CA PHE A 169 -2.53 7.20 17.57
C PHE A 169 -3.38 8.06 16.63
N GLY A 170 -4.68 7.78 16.58
CA GLY A 170 -5.66 8.66 15.94
C GLY A 170 -6.01 9.80 16.91
N ILE A 171 -5.54 10.99 16.58
CA ILE A 171 -5.60 12.18 17.40
C ILE A 171 -6.57 13.17 16.79
N THR A 172 -7.43 13.78 17.60
CA THR A 172 -8.30 14.86 17.14
C THR A 172 -7.46 16.05 16.69
N ASP A 173 -7.62 16.47 15.41
CA ASP A 173 -7.05 17.73 14.93
C ASP A 173 -7.79 18.93 15.56
N LEU A 174 -7.08 20.04 15.72
CA LEU A 174 -7.59 21.21 16.44
C LEU A 174 -8.84 21.81 15.79
N GLU A 175 -9.73 22.33 16.65
CA GLU A 175 -10.78 23.24 16.26
C GLU A 175 -10.25 24.69 16.34
N ILE A 176 -10.14 25.36 15.21
CA ILE A 176 -9.68 26.76 15.13
C ILE A 176 -10.90 27.66 14.92
N ASN A 177 -11.14 28.59 15.85
CA ASN A 177 -12.29 29.50 15.82
C ASN A 177 -13.66 28.79 15.73
N GLY A 178 -13.79 27.62 16.39
CA GLY A 178 -15.01 26.81 16.35
C GLY A 178 -15.24 26.07 15.02
N LYS A 179 -14.25 26.07 14.12
CA LYS A 179 -14.28 25.32 12.87
C LYS A 179 -13.37 24.11 12.96
N VAL A 180 -13.94 22.96 12.69
CA VAL A 180 -13.24 21.68 12.55
C VAL A 180 -12.68 21.59 11.14
N PHE A 181 -11.51 20.98 10.97
CA PHE A 181 -11.02 20.62 9.65
C PHE A 181 -11.97 19.60 9.00
N ASP A 182 -12.54 19.95 7.85
CA ASP A 182 -13.41 19.10 7.05
C ASP A 182 -13.03 19.13 5.55
N ASP A 183 -13.72 18.30 4.73
CA ASP A 183 -13.44 18.19 3.29
C ASP A 183 -13.72 19.50 2.51
N ASP A 184 -14.64 20.34 2.99
CA ASP A 184 -15.10 21.51 2.23
C ASP A 184 -14.45 22.83 2.65
N SER A 185 -14.21 23.03 3.94
CA SER A 185 -13.76 24.33 4.47
C SER A 185 -12.35 24.30 5.08
N GLY A 186 -12.00 23.22 5.76
CA GLY A 186 -10.78 23.13 6.54
C GLY A 186 -9.52 23.03 5.68
N LEU A 187 -9.55 22.27 4.59
CA LEU A 187 -8.41 22.10 3.68
C LEU A 187 -8.22 23.29 2.73
N ARG A 188 -9.21 24.18 2.61
CA ARG A 188 -9.14 25.36 1.74
C ARG A 188 -8.59 26.59 2.45
N ASP A 189 -8.77 26.67 3.77
CA ASP A 189 -8.26 27.80 4.55
C ASP A 189 -6.81 27.55 4.95
N PHE A 190 -5.90 28.07 4.14
CA PHE A 190 -4.46 27.97 4.35
C PHE A 190 -4.01 28.48 5.73
N ASN A 191 -4.59 29.57 6.21
CA ASN A 191 -4.20 30.16 7.49
C ASN A 191 -4.48 29.21 8.66
N ASN A 192 -5.57 28.46 8.59
CA ASN A 192 -5.89 27.48 9.61
C ASN A 192 -4.93 26.27 9.57
N LEU A 193 -4.58 25.80 8.34
CA LEU A 193 -3.66 24.68 8.16
C LEU A 193 -2.26 24.95 8.74
N VAL A 194 -1.82 26.22 8.72
CA VAL A 194 -0.50 26.64 9.16
C VAL A 194 -0.51 27.51 10.42
N SER A 195 -1.60 27.49 11.19
CA SER A 195 -1.71 28.29 12.42
C SER A 195 -0.65 27.89 13.45
N ASP A 196 -0.21 28.83 14.28
CA ASP A 196 0.76 28.58 15.34
C ASP A 196 0.20 27.60 16.38
N ASP A 197 -1.09 27.72 16.70
CA ASP A 197 -1.77 26.80 17.62
C ASP A 197 -1.74 25.35 17.11
N ARG A 198 -1.92 25.14 15.78
CA ARG A 198 -1.82 23.80 15.18
C ARG A 198 -0.39 23.26 15.23
N VAL A 199 0.59 24.11 14.95
CA VAL A 199 2.01 23.74 15.05
C VAL A 199 2.35 23.29 16.48
N ASP A 200 1.94 24.09 17.48
CA ASP A 200 2.23 23.81 18.87
C ASP A 200 1.50 22.51 19.34
N HIS A 201 0.26 22.32 18.90
CA HIS A 201 -0.49 21.07 19.17
C HIS A 201 0.20 19.84 18.56
N VAL A 202 0.61 19.91 17.30
CA VAL A 202 1.30 18.79 16.61
C VAL A 202 2.60 18.47 17.33
N LEU A 203 3.40 19.47 17.70
CA LEU A 203 4.65 19.29 18.42
C LEU A 203 4.43 18.72 19.83
N GLU A 204 3.44 19.22 20.57
CA GLU A 204 3.06 18.68 21.88
C GLU A 204 2.75 17.18 21.78
N LYS A 205 1.95 16.77 20.80
CA LYS A 205 1.60 15.35 20.61
C LYS A 205 2.80 14.52 20.14
N ALA A 206 3.62 15.07 19.24
CA ALA A 206 4.84 14.39 18.78
C ALA A 206 5.82 14.12 19.94
N GLU A 207 5.99 15.08 20.84
CA GLU A 207 6.83 14.91 22.04
C GLU A 207 6.19 14.03 23.13
N TYR A 208 4.86 14.09 23.28
CA TYR A 208 4.13 13.29 24.26
C TYR A 208 4.18 11.80 23.94
N PHE A 209 3.91 11.42 22.69
CA PHE A 209 3.93 10.02 22.26
C PHE A 209 5.36 9.51 21.97
N GLY A 210 6.30 10.42 21.75
CA GLY A 210 7.71 10.11 21.60
C GLY A 210 8.06 9.31 20.34
N TYR A 211 9.16 8.61 20.42
CA TYR A 211 9.75 7.82 19.33
C TYR A 211 10.69 6.75 19.91
N SER A 212 11.03 5.73 19.11
CA SER A 212 12.04 4.75 19.45
C SER A 212 13.43 5.22 18.97
N GLY A 213 14.48 4.87 19.73
CA GLY A 213 15.87 5.24 19.41
C GLY A 213 16.33 6.55 20.06
N SER A 214 17.52 7.01 19.70
CA SER A 214 18.22 8.11 20.37
C SER A 214 17.70 9.51 20.00
N ARG A 215 17.18 9.68 18.79
CA ARG A 215 16.61 10.94 18.30
C ARG A 215 15.41 10.69 17.37
N VAL A 216 14.60 11.73 17.19
CA VAL A 216 13.50 11.67 16.23
C VAL A 216 14.05 11.69 14.79
N LYS A 217 13.53 10.80 13.95
CA LYS A 217 13.72 10.73 12.51
C LYS A 217 12.33 10.61 11.89
N GLY A 218 11.74 11.78 11.61
CA GLY A 218 10.31 11.86 11.33
C GLY A 218 9.95 12.22 9.90
N LEU A 219 8.80 11.70 9.43
CA LEU A 219 8.12 12.17 8.22
C LEU A 219 6.82 12.87 8.57
N VAL A 220 6.55 14.00 7.94
CA VAL A 220 5.29 14.74 8.06
C VAL A 220 4.62 14.80 6.70
N PHE A 221 3.47 14.16 6.56
CA PHE A 221 2.66 14.17 5.34
C PHE A 221 1.65 15.31 5.36
N CYS A 222 1.79 16.23 4.43
CA CYS A 222 0.92 17.39 4.25
C CYS A 222 0.01 17.25 3.02
N SER A 223 -1.07 18.02 2.99
CA SER A 223 -2.01 18.05 1.86
C SER A 223 -1.50 18.92 0.69
N ARG A 224 -0.70 19.94 1.00
CA ARG A 224 -0.29 20.97 0.03
C ARG A 224 1.20 21.30 0.18
N LYS A 225 1.84 21.73 -0.92
CA LYS A 225 3.26 22.12 -0.92
C LYS A 225 3.52 23.40 -0.14
N ASP A 226 2.60 24.38 -0.23
CA ASP A 226 2.68 25.64 0.52
C ASP A 226 2.50 25.38 2.03
N GLU A 227 1.59 24.50 2.43
CA GLU A 227 1.43 24.05 3.80
C GLU A 227 2.72 23.42 4.34
N ALA A 228 3.32 22.49 3.60
CA ALA A 228 4.56 21.82 4.01
C ALA A 228 5.70 22.82 4.24
N LYS A 229 5.86 23.83 3.37
CA LYS A 229 6.89 24.88 3.49
C LYS A 229 6.67 25.77 4.72
N GLU A 230 5.45 26.21 4.94
CA GLU A 230 5.14 27.11 6.07
C GLU A 230 5.25 26.38 7.40
N LEU A 231 4.71 25.14 7.49
CA LEU A 231 4.82 24.33 8.71
C LEU A 231 6.28 24.02 9.05
N SER A 232 7.11 23.62 8.07
CA SER A 232 8.55 23.41 8.26
C SER A 232 9.23 24.68 8.79
N SER A 233 8.95 25.85 8.19
CA SER A 233 9.49 27.13 8.66
C SER A 233 9.08 27.44 10.11
N LYS A 234 7.85 27.14 10.49
CA LYS A 234 7.35 27.34 11.86
C LYS A 234 7.93 26.34 12.86
N PHE A 235 8.10 25.09 12.47
CA PHE A 235 8.78 24.10 13.30
C PHE A 235 10.22 24.53 13.61
N ASN A 236 10.95 25.03 12.63
CA ASN A 236 12.32 25.52 12.80
C ASN A 236 12.44 26.73 13.76
N LYS A 237 11.33 27.38 14.11
CA LYS A 237 11.27 28.44 15.11
C LYS A 237 10.87 27.95 16.52
N ARG A 238 10.58 26.66 16.70
CA ARG A 238 10.18 26.05 17.97
C ARG A 238 11.35 25.30 18.61
N SER A 239 11.35 25.26 19.93
CA SER A 239 12.38 24.56 20.71
C SER A 239 11.86 23.20 21.17
N LYS A 240 12.71 22.19 21.11
CA LYS A 240 12.50 20.89 21.77
C LYS A 240 12.63 21.02 23.30
N LYS A 241 12.23 20.00 24.03
CA LYS A 241 12.39 19.94 25.50
C LYS A 241 13.83 20.13 25.99
N ASN A 242 14.81 19.77 25.18
CA ASN A 242 16.23 19.97 25.49
C ASN A 242 16.76 21.39 25.17
N GLY A 243 15.91 22.31 24.74
CA GLY A 243 16.24 23.70 24.39
C GLY A 243 16.81 23.92 22.98
N GLN A 244 17.07 22.85 22.23
CA GLN A 244 17.50 22.97 20.83
C GLN A 244 16.31 23.27 19.91
N LEU A 245 16.54 24.03 18.86
CA LEU A 245 15.52 24.24 17.82
C LEU A 245 15.27 22.95 17.03
N TYR A 246 14.05 22.77 16.55
CA TYR A 246 13.77 21.76 15.52
C TYR A 246 14.51 22.11 14.24
N ARG A 247 14.94 21.08 13.52
CA ARG A 247 15.56 21.19 12.21
C ARG A 247 14.76 20.37 11.23
N THR A 248 14.18 21.05 10.26
CA THR A 248 13.28 20.39 9.31
C THR A 248 13.58 20.87 7.90
N GLU A 249 13.34 19.97 6.93
CA GLU A 249 13.44 20.23 5.51
C GLU A 249 12.14 19.86 4.79
N VAL A 250 11.93 20.44 3.62
CA VAL A 250 10.79 20.12 2.76
C VAL A 250 11.26 19.42 1.51
N LEU A 251 10.64 18.31 1.17
CA LEU A 251 10.84 17.61 -0.09
C LEU A 251 9.53 17.49 -0.86
N THR A 252 9.58 17.86 -2.15
CA THR A 252 8.45 17.80 -3.09
C THR A 252 8.82 17.07 -4.37
N GLY A 253 7.85 16.82 -5.23
CA GLY A 253 8.09 16.22 -6.55
C GLY A 253 9.01 17.04 -7.47
N GLU A 254 9.20 18.32 -7.18
CA GLU A 254 10.01 19.27 -7.98
C GLU A 254 11.52 19.22 -7.60
N ASP A 255 11.87 18.64 -6.45
CA ASP A 255 13.25 18.60 -6.00
C ASP A 255 14.09 17.61 -6.83
N SER A 256 15.35 18.00 -7.10
CA SER A 256 16.31 17.15 -7.79
C SER A 256 16.62 15.88 -6.99
N GLN A 257 17.07 14.84 -7.69
CA GLN A 257 17.48 13.58 -7.06
C GLN A 257 18.62 13.79 -6.05
N GLU A 258 19.59 14.61 -6.41
CA GLU A 258 20.74 14.94 -5.54
C GLU A 258 20.29 15.61 -4.23
N ARG A 259 19.35 16.58 -4.30
CA ARG A 259 18.79 17.21 -3.11
C ARG A 259 18.06 16.21 -2.23
N ARG A 260 17.26 15.31 -2.83
CA ARG A 260 16.54 14.27 -2.08
C ARG A 260 17.50 13.35 -1.32
N GLU A 261 18.54 12.86 -2.00
CA GLU A 261 19.57 11.99 -1.38
C GLU A 261 20.28 12.69 -0.23
N LYS A 262 20.63 13.98 -0.40
CA LYS A 262 21.27 14.79 0.65
C LYS A 262 20.36 14.91 1.87
N VAL A 263 19.12 15.33 1.69
CA VAL A 263 18.15 15.56 2.79
C VAL A 263 17.80 14.24 3.50
N ILE A 264 17.64 13.15 2.75
CA ILE A 264 17.42 11.82 3.31
C ILE A 264 18.64 11.38 4.13
N GLY A 265 19.86 11.59 3.63
CA GLY A 265 21.07 11.29 4.38
C GLY A 265 21.19 12.10 5.68
N GLN A 266 20.76 13.36 5.69
CA GLN A 266 20.73 14.20 6.90
C GLN A 266 19.70 13.68 7.93
N LEU A 267 18.53 13.17 7.48
CA LEU A 267 17.55 12.54 8.37
C LEU A 267 18.05 11.20 8.92
N ALA A 268 18.68 10.37 8.07
CA ALA A 268 19.15 9.03 8.42
C ALA A 268 20.36 9.04 9.37
N ALA A 269 21.16 10.11 9.36
CA ALA A 269 22.39 10.21 10.16
C ALA A 269 22.14 9.92 11.65
N ASP A 270 23.01 9.11 12.26
CA ASP A 270 22.88 8.70 13.68
C ASP A 270 23.51 9.70 14.63
N GLU A 271 24.50 10.41 14.19
CA GLU A 271 25.20 11.39 15.02
C GLU A 271 24.46 12.73 15.08
N LEU A 272 24.54 13.39 16.24
CA LEU A 272 24.10 14.78 16.47
C LEU A 272 25.03 15.77 15.77
N SER A 273 25.31 15.57 14.49
CA SER A 273 26.07 16.54 13.70
C SER A 273 25.25 17.82 13.49
N GLU A 274 25.90 18.94 13.21
CA GLU A 274 25.20 20.20 12.92
C GLU A 274 24.26 20.10 11.71
N ASP A 275 24.48 19.12 10.83
CA ASP A 275 23.70 18.89 9.61
C ASP A 275 22.50 17.94 9.78
N CYS A 276 22.28 17.32 10.97
CA CYS A 276 21.13 16.44 11.20
C CYS A 276 19.83 17.20 11.19
N ILE A 277 18.79 16.58 10.59
CA ILE A 277 17.41 17.07 10.61
C ILE A 277 16.48 16.12 11.35
N ASP A 278 15.45 16.66 11.97
CA ASP A 278 14.48 15.91 12.78
C ASP A 278 13.28 15.43 11.94
N TYR A 279 12.80 16.26 11.02
CA TYR A 279 11.64 15.93 10.18
C TYR A 279 11.83 16.36 8.73
N ILE A 280 11.28 15.55 7.83
CA ILE A 280 11.03 15.90 6.44
C ILE A 280 9.54 16.11 6.25
N PHE A 281 9.15 17.32 5.83
CA PHE A 281 7.80 17.63 5.39
C PHE A 281 7.64 17.25 3.92
N THR A 282 6.55 16.59 3.57
CA THR A 282 6.38 16.07 2.21
C THR A 282 4.94 16.07 1.74
N VAL A 283 4.79 16.14 0.40
CA VAL A 283 3.51 15.97 -0.30
C VAL A 283 3.74 14.98 -1.44
N ASP A 284 3.09 13.84 -1.40
CA ASP A 284 3.01 12.78 -2.43
C ASP A 284 4.32 12.10 -2.90
N ILE A 285 5.51 12.60 -2.56
CA ILE A 285 6.77 12.04 -3.09
C ILE A 285 7.23 10.76 -2.40
N PHE A 286 6.82 10.54 -1.15
CA PHE A 286 7.16 9.33 -0.39
C PHE A 286 6.10 8.24 -0.49
N ASN A 287 5.13 8.37 -1.40
CA ASN A 287 4.18 7.30 -1.70
C ASN A 287 4.90 6.12 -2.36
N GLU A 288 5.94 6.37 -3.18
CA GLU A 288 6.70 5.36 -3.91
C GLU A 288 8.21 5.67 -3.98
N GLY A 289 9.04 4.62 -3.93
CA GLY A 289 10.44 4.66 -4.36
C GLY A 289 11.46 5.33 -3.45
N VAL A 290 11.11 5.78 -2.25
CA VAL A 290 12.08 6.26 -1.25
C VAL A 290 12.09 5.33 -0.06
N ASP A 291 13.28 4.91 0.33
CA ASP A 291 13.53 4.01 1.43
C ASP A 291 14.34 4.69 2.52
N ILE A 292 13.74 4.83 3.70
CA ILE A 292 14.39 5.39 4.89
C ILE A 292 14.05 4.47 6.08
N PRO A 293 14.80 3.37 6.27
CA PRO A 293 14.53 2.42 7.35
C PRO A 293 14.57 3.03 8.74
N GLU A 294 15.32 4.11 8.89
CA GLU A 294 15.58 4.81 10.16
C GLU A 294 14.35 5.56 10.70
N ILE A 295 13.33 5.79 9.89
CA ILE A 295 12.12 6.53 10.33
C ILE A 295 11.50 5.87 11.54
N ASN A 296 11.34 6.63 12.62
CA ASN A 296 10.79 6.19 13.89
C ASN A 296 9.52 6.96 14.32
N GLN A 297 9.18 8.03 13.60
CA GLN A 297 7.92 8.75 13.80
C GLN A 297 7.32 9.19 12.46
N VAL A 298 6.02 9.02 12.30
CA VAL A 298 5.25 9.46 11.12
C VAL A 298 4.10 10.33 11.59
N ILE A 299 3.97 11.52 11.03
CA ILE A 299 2.89 12.47 11.32
C ILE A 299 2.05 12.67 10.06
N MET A 300 0.76 12.42 10.16
CA MET A 300 -0.19 12.55 9.08
C MET A 300 -1.09 13.76 9.33
N LEU A 301 -0.90 14.83 8.57
CA LEU A 301 -1.68 16.07 8.63
C LEU A 301 -2.68 16.19 7.49
N ARG A 302 -2.91 15.11 6.76
CA ARG A 302 -3.83 15.04 5.63
C ARG A 302 -4.84 13.93 5.78
N PRO A 303 -6.07 14.08 5.22
CA PRO A 303 -7.07 13.02 5.25
C PRO A 303 -6.60 11.77 4.50
N THR A 304 -7.04 10.61 4.98
CA THR A 304 -6.83 9.34 4.28
C THR A 304 -7.73 9.27 3.04
N GLU A 305 -7.13 9.36 1.87
CA GLU A 305 -7.86 9.30 0.59
C GLU A 305 -8.07 7.86 0.10
N SER A 306 -7.13 6.97 0.42
CA SER A 306 -7.14 5.58 0.00
C SER A 306 -6.46 4.70 1.03
N PRO A 307 -7.02 3.51 1.35
CA PRO A 307 -6.34 2.54 2.20
C PRO A 307 -4.97 2.12 1.67
N VAL A 308 -4.80 2.08 0.35
CA VAL A 308 -3.52 1.71 -0.29
C VAL A 308 -2.47 2.77 -0.03
N ILE A 309 -2.78 4.05 -0.29
CA ILE A 309 -1.85 5.17 -0.05
C ILE A 309 -1.49 5.25 1.43
N PHE A 310 -2.47 5.10 2.32
CA PHE A 310 -2.26 5.09 3.76
C PHE A 310 -1.24 4.02 4.17
N ILE A 311 -1.43 2.77 3.73
CA ILE A 311 -0.50 1.67 4.02
C ILE A 311 0.88 1.88 3.39
N GLN A 312 0.96 2.47 2.20
CA GLN A 312 2.24 2.81 1.58
C GLN A 312 3.01 3.85 2.39
N GLN A 313 2.33 4.86 2.92
CA GLN A 313 2.91 5.88 3.80
C GLN A 313 3.38 5.30 5.13
N LEU A 314 2.53 4.48 5.78
CA LEU A 314 2.91 3.75 6.99
C LEU A 314 4.13 2.86 6.74
N GLY A 315 4.11 2.12 5.63
CA GLY A 315 5.16 1.16 5.28
C GLY A 315 6.56 1.75 5.17
N ARG A 316 6.68 3.07 4.96
CA ARG A 316 7.98 3.76 4.96
C ARG A 316 8.66 3.70 6.33
N GLY A 317 7.88 3.83 7.40
CA GLY A 317 8.39 3.70 8.77
C GLY A 317 8.46 2.26 9.28
N LEU A 318 7.79 1.30 8.62
CA LEU A 318 7.67 -0.07 9.16
C LEU A 318 8.85 -0.99 8.82
N ARG A 319 9.91 -0.51 8.18
CA ARG A 319 11.12 -1.32 7.99
C ARG A 319 11.88 -1.50 9.30
N LYS A 320 12.42 -2.68 9.49
CA LYS A 320 13.31 -2.94 10.63
C LYS A 320 14.63 -2.21 10.46
N TYR A 321 15.13 -1.65 11.54
CA TYR A 321 16.42 -1.00 11.64
C TYR A 321 17.04 -1.29 13.01
N GLU A 322 18.37 -1.30 13.12
CA GLU A 322 19.10 -1.85 14.28
C GLU A 322 18.68 -1.18 15.60
N ASP A 323 18.60 0.14 15.66
CA ASP A 323 18.26 0.90 16.86
C ASP A 323 16.77 1.26 16.98
N LYS A 324 15.91 0.63 16.18
CA LYS A 324 14.49 0.94 16.12
C LYS A 324 13.63 -0.24 16.59
N GLU A 325 13.03 -0.11 17.77
CA GLU A 325 12.14 -1.12 18.32
C GLU A 325 10.71 -1.01 17.79
N TYR A 326 10.23 0.22 17.55
CA TYR A 326 8.88 0.52 17.04
C TYR A 326 8.84 1.85 16.30
N VAL A 327 7.74 2.08 15.62
CA VAL A 327 7.41 3.36 14.96
C VAL A 327 6.18 3.97 15.61
N VAL A 328 6.22 5.27 15.89
CA VAL A 328 5.06 6.02 16.33
C VAL A 328 4.39 6.68 15.13
N ILE A 329 3.08 6.49 15.01
CA ILE A 329 2.27 7.06 13.92
C ILE A 329 1.22 7.95 14.56
N LEU A 330 1.26 9.22 14.24
CA LEU A 330 0.33 10.24 14.71
C LEU A 330 -0.56 10.67 13.54
N ASP A 331 -1.83 10.31 13.59
CA ASP A 331 -2.79 10.66 12.54
C ASP A 331 -3.78 11.70 13.08
N PHE A 332 -3.68 12.93 12.57
CA PHE A 332 -4.52 14.05 13.01
C PHE A 332 -5.85 14.02 12.25
N ILE A 333 -6.87 13.52 12.93
CA ILE A 333 -8.18 13.22 12.37
C ILE A 333 -9.11 14.44 12.48
N GLY A 334 -9.34 15.09 11.34
CA GLY A 334 -10.40 16.08 11.17
C GLY A 334 -11.79 15.44 10.99
N ASN A 335 -12.77 16.23 10.58
CA ASN A 335 -14.13 15.76 10.26
C ASN A 335 -14.27 15.38 8.78
N TYR A 336 -13.42 14.44 8.31
CA TYR A 336 -13.40 14.02 6.92
C TYR A 336 -14.39 12.90 6.62
N MET A 337 -15.02 12.94 5.44
CA MET A 337 -15.97 11.91 5.01
C MET A 337 -15.30 10.54 4.83
N ASN A 338 -14.02 10.52 4.51
CA ASN A 338 -13.27 9.30 4.24
C ASN A 338 -12.61 8.66 5.47
N ASN A 339 -12.85 9.17 6.68
CA ASN A 339 -12.30 8.59 7.91
C ASN A 339 -12.66 7.10 8.11
N PHE A 340 -13.76 6.63 7.51
CA PHE A 340 -14.12 5.20 7.52
C PHE A 340 -13.09 4.32 6.79
N MET A 341 -12.20 4.88 5.99
CA MET A 341 -11.12 4.14 5.32
C MET A 341 -9.99 3.76 6.27
N ILE A 342 -9.82 4.49 7.38
CA ILE A 342 -8.77 4.20 8.38
C ILE A 342 -8.89 2.78 8.94
N PRO A 343 -10.05 2.34 9.49
CA PRO A 343 -10.20 0.97 9.97
C PRO A 343 -10.04 -0.07 8.86
N ILE A 344 -10.45 0.21 7.63
CA ILE A 344 -10.25 -0.68 6.47
C ILE A 344 -8.76 -0.85 6.17
N ALA A 345 -8.01 0.25 6.15
CA ALA A 345 -6.58 0.23 5.88
C ALA A 345 -5.80 -0.55 6.94
N LEU A 346 -6.09 -0.28 8.21
CA LEU A 346 -5.39 -0.89 9.35
C LEU A 346 -5.77 -2.36 9.55
N SER A 347 -7.04 -2.72 9.34
CA SER A 347 -7.51 -4.11 9.46
C SER A 347 -7.23 -4.98 8.24
N GLY A 348 -7.08 -4.36 7.06
CA GLY A 348 -7.07 -5.07 5.79
C GLY A 348 -8.42 -5.68 5.39
N ASP A 349 -9.47 -5.46 6.17
CA ASP A 349 -10.84 -5.94 5.89
C ASP A 349 -11.53 -5.05 4.86
N ARG A 350 -11.60 -5.53 3.63
CA ARG A 350 -12.25 -4.86 2.50
C ARG A 350 -13.71 -5.27 2.32
N SER A 351 -14.32 -5.94 3.29
CA SER A 351 -15.74 -6.30 3.24
C SER A 351 -16.65 -5.08 3.21
N TYR A 352 -16.13 -3.92 3.62
CA TYR A 352 -16.88 -2.69 3.84
C TYR A 352 -18.07 -2.86 4.80
N ASN A 353 -18.03 -3.89 5.65
CA ASN A 353 -19.05 -4.15 6.64
C ASN A 353 -18.92 -3.13 7.79
N LYS A 354 -19.98 -2.33 7.98
CA LYS A 354 -19.98 -1.26 8.99
C LYS A 354 -19.79 -1.77 10.42
N ASP A 355 -20.31 -2.96 10.72
CA ASP A 355 -20.19 -3.54 12.07
C ASP A 355 -18.77 -4.08 12.32
N SER A 356 -18.12 -4.65 11.28
CA SER A 356 -16.71 -5.03 11.35
C SER A 356 -15.81 -3.82 11.58
N MET A 357 -16.04 -2.70 10.84
CA MET A 357 -15.31 -1.46 11.03
C MET A 357 -15.48 -0.90 12.44
N ARG A 358 -16.74 -0.85 12.96
CA ARG A 358 -17.03 -0.37 14.32
C ARG A 358 -16.38 -1.26 15.38
N ARG A 359 -16.45 -2.58 15.18
CA ARG A 359 -15.80 -3.55 16.08
C ARG A 359 -14.30 -3.31 16.12
N TYR A 360 -13.66 -3.13 14.96
CA TYR A 360 -12.23 -2.85 14.87
C TYR A 360 -11.82 -1.60 15.65
N ILE A 361 -12.55 -0.50 15.49
CA ILE A 361 -12.30 0.75 16.24
C ILE A 361 -12.49 0.56 17.76
N ARG A 362 -13.48 -0.26 18.18
CA ARG A 362 -13.75 -0.54 19.59
C ARG A 362 -12.69 -1.45 20.22
N GLU A 363 -12.27 -2.48 19.54
CA GLU A 363 -11.35 -3.50 20.02
C GLU A 363 -9.88 -3.08 19.90
N GLY A 364 -9.56 -2.13 18.99
CA GLY A 364 -8.25 -1.48 18.86
C GLY A 364 -7.07 -2.45 18.82
N ALA A 365 -6.17 -2.30 19.78
CA ALA A 365 -4.93 -3.07 19.89
C ALA A 365 -5.09 -4.60 19.97
N ARG A 366 -6.29 -5.12 20.28
CA ARG A 366 -6.52 -6.58 20.37
C ARG A 366 -6.62 -7.26 19.00
N VAL A 367 -6.70 -6.51 17.92
CA VAL A 367 -6.97 -7.03 16.57
C VAL A 367 -5.74 -7.00 15.69
N ILE A 368 -4.69 -6.27 16.10
CA ILE A 368 -3.43 -6.22 15.34
C ILE A 368 -2.45 -7.24 15.89
N PRO A 369 -1.84 -8.06 15.00
CA PRO A 369 -0.83 -9.02 15.39
C PRO A 369 0.47 -8.36 15.92
N GLY A 370 1.20 -9.11 16.72
CA GLY A 370 2.50 -8.71 17.25
C GLY A 370 2.42 -7.65 18.36
N SER A 371 3.48 -6.86 18.48
CA SER A 371 3.60 -5.80 19.52
C SER A 371 3.01 -4.45 19.08
N SER A 372 2.30 -4.40 17.97
CA SER A 372 1.68 -3.18 17.44
C SER A 372 0.41 -2.81 18.22
N THR A 373 0.12 -1.51 18.34
CA THR A 373 -1.07 -1.01 19.01
C THR A 373 -1.79 0.07 18.21
N ILE A 374 -3.11 0.16 18.38
CA ILE A 374 -3.92 1.23 17.81
C ILE A 374 -4.72 1.89 18.92
N HIS A 375 -4.62 3.19 19.00
CA HIS A 375 -5.37 4.03 19.93
C HIS A 375 -6.04 5.18 19.18
N PHE A 376 -7.30 5.43 19.52
CA PHE A 376 -8.04 6.61 19.07
C PHE A 376 -8.52 7.37 20.31
N ASP A 377 -8.40 8.68 20.29
CA ASP A 377 -9.09 9.49 21.30
C ASP A 377 -10.62 9.44 21.07
N GLU A 378 -11.40 9.85 22.07
CA GLU A 378 -12.86 9.70 22.05
C GLU A 378 -13.52 10.55 20.93
N ILE A 379 -12.96 11.70 20.61
CA ILE A 379 -13.48 12.58 19.56
C ILE A 379 -13.17 11.98 18.18
N SER A 380 -11.95 11.48 17.99
CA SER A 380 -11.57 10.78 16.75
C SER A 380 -12.41 9.53 16.51
N LYS A 381 -12.67 8.72 17.55
CA LYS A 381 -13.62 7.59 17.46
C LYS A 381 -15.00 8.05 16.99
N LYS A 382 -15.53 9.11 17.60
CA LYS A 382 -16.83 9.67 17.21
C LYS A 382 -16.84 10.10 15.75
N ARG A 383 -15.83 10.84 15.30
CA ARG A 383 -15.68 11.29 13.91
C ARG A 383 -15.60 10.10 12.93
N ILE A 384 -14.86 9.04 13.27
CA ILE A 384 -14.78 7.83 12.45
C ILE A 384 -16.14 7.11 12.43
N TYR A 385 -16.84 6.99 13.56
CA TYR A 385 -18.19 6.39 13.59
C TYR A 385 -19.19 7.17 12.72
N GLU A 386 -19.20 8.50 12.84
CA GLU A 386 -20.04 9.34 11.99
C GLU A 386 -19.72 9.18 10.49
N SER A 387 -18.44 9.07 10.16
CA SER A 387 -17.99 8.78 8.79
C SER A 387 -18.46 7.39 8.31
N ILE A 388 -18.35 6.34 9.15
CA ILE A 388 -18.86 4.99 8.83
C ILE A 388 -20.39 5.05 8.59
N ASP A 389 -21.13 5.80 9.39
CA ASP A 389 -22.58 5.91 9.25
C ASP A 389 -22.98 6.59 7.95
N LYS A 390 -22.28 7.65 7.56
CA LYS A 390 -22.49 8.38 6.29
C LYS A 390 -21.97 7.63 5.06
N ALA A 391 -21.01 6.71 5.23
CA ALA A 391 -20.39 6.01 4.12
C ALA A 391 -21.39 5.17 3.31
N LYS A 392 -21.37 5.35 1.99
CA LYS A 392 -22.19 4.57 1.04
C LYS A 392 -21.52 3.24 0.70
N THR A 393 -21.38 2.36 1.70
CA THR A 393 -20.68 1.07 1.57
C THR A 393 -21.43 0.03 0.72
N SER A 394 -22.62 0.32 0.28
CA SER A 394 -23.43 -0.50 -0.64
C SER A 394 -23.66 0.18 -1.99
N ASP A 395 -22.76 1.09 -2.41
CA ASP A 395 -22.81 1.69 -3.74
C ASP A 395 -22.53 0.61 -4.80
N MET A 396 -23.31 0.60 -5.88
CA MET A 396 -23.16 -0.36 -6.98
C MET A 396 -21.79 -0.26 -7.67
N ARG A 397 -21.17 0.92 -7.67
CA ARG A 397 -19.81 1.10 -8.19
C ARG A 397 -18.81 0.31 -7.34
N LEU A 398 -18.86 0.48 -6.01
CA LEU A 398 -18.00 -0.23 -5.07
C LEU A 398 -18.17 -1.76 -5.20
N LEU A 399 -19.41 -2.24 -5.30
CA LEU A 399 -19.69 -3.67 -5.44
C LEU A 399 -19.11 -4.24 -6.74
N ARG A 400 -19.27 -3.52 -7.85
CA ARG A 400 -18.70 -3.93 -9.14
C ARG A 400 -17.17 -3.89 -9.13
N ASP A 401 -16.57 -2.85 -8.56
CA ASP A 401 -15.12 -2.72 -8.51
C ASP A 401 -14.51 -3.82 -7.64
N SER A 402 -15.11 -4.15 -6.50
CA SER A 402 -14.69 -5.27 -5.65
C SER A 402 -14.87 -6.63 -6.34
N TYR A 403 -15.97 -6.83 -7.06
CA TYR A 403 -16.19 -8.05 -7.86
C TYR A 403 -15.12 -8.19 -8.95
N ARG A 404 -14.86 -7.11 -9.72
CA ARG A 404 -13.84 -7.12 -10.76
C ARG A 404 -12.46 -7.43 -10.22
N ALA A 405 -12.07 -6.79 -9.12
CA ALA A 405 -10.78 -7.04 -8.49
C ALA A 405 -10.63 -8.53 -8.09
N LEU A 406 -11.69 -9.14 -7.57
CA LEU A 406 -11.67 -10.55 -7.21
C LEU A 406 -11.69 -11.46 -8.45
N LYS A 407 -12.51 -11.16 -9.47
CA LYS A 407 -12.52 -11.88 -10.76
C LYS A 407 -11.14 -11.84 -11.42
N ASN A 408 -10.53 -10.66 -11.49
CA ASN A 408 -9.21 -10.46 -12.06
C ASN A 408 -8.15 -11.27 -11.32
N LYS A 409 -8.21 -11.28 -9.98
CA LYS A 409 -7.30 -12.09 -9.16
C LYS A 409 -7.41 -13.59 -9.45
N LEU A 410 -8.63 -14.10 -9.61
CA LEU A 410 -8.91 -15.53 -9.79
C LEU A 410 -8.87 -15.99 -11.25
N GLY A 411 -8.93 -15.07 -12.22
CA GLY A 411 -9.03 -15.38 -13.64
C GLY A 411 -10.35 -16.00 -14.07
N ARG A 412 -11.36 -16.00 -13.20
CA ARG A 412 -12.68 -16.60 -13.43
C ARG A 412 -13.74 -15.93 -12.57
N ILE A 413 -15.00 -16.22 -12.86
CA ILE A 413 -16.12 -15.76 -12.02
C ILE A 413 -15.94 -16.32 -10.60
N PRO A 414 -15.87 -15.47 -9.56
CA PRO A 414 -15.74 -15.90 -8.17
C PRO A 414 -16.98 -16.67 -7.69
N THR A 415 -16.78 -17.63 -6.83
CA THR A 415 -17.86 -18.20 -6.04
C THR A 415 -18.23 -17.28 -4.86
N ILE A 416 -19.42 -17.46 -4.28
CA ILE A 416 -19.88 -16.68 -3.12
C ILE A 416 -18.91 -16.81 -1.93
N LEU A 417 -18.31 -17.96 -1.72
CA LEU A 417 -17.39 -18.22 -0.60
C LEU A 417 -16.06 -17.48 -0.78
N GLU A 418 -15.57 -17.36 -2.01
CA GLU A 418 -14.31 -16.71 -2.31
C GLU A 418 -14.31 -15.22 -2.00
N PHE A 419 -15.46 -14.54 -1.99
CA PHE A 419 -15.56 -13.16 -1.50
C PHE A 419 -15.09 -13.06 -0.04
N LYS A 420 -15.47 -14.00 0.80
CA LYS A 420 -15.06 -14.04 2.21
C LYS A 420 -13.59 -14.47 2.37
N GLU A 421 -13.19 -15.51 1.66
CA GLU A 421 -11.83 -16.07 1.74
C GLU A 421 -10.75 -15.07 1.31
N HIS A 422 -11.07 -14.25 0.30
CA HIS A 422 -10.15 -13.23 -0.20
C HIS A 422 -10.38 -11.83 0.40
N GLY A 423 -11.27 -11.69 1.39
CA GLY A 423 -11.54 -10.41 2.06
C GLY A 423 -12.11 -9.36 1.10
N ALA A 424 -12.91 -9.78 0.11
CA ALA A 424 -13.63 -8.89 -0.78
C ALA A 424 -14.92 -8.35 -0.13
N VAL A 425 -15.68 -7.55 -0.86
CA VAL A 425 -16.94 -7.00 -0.35
C VAL A 425 -17.87 -8.10 0.15
N ASP A 426 -18.61 -7.80 1.25
CA ASP A 426 -19.62 -8.72 1.76
C ASP A 426 -20.70 -8.99 0.70
N VAL A 427 -20.82 -10.23 0.27
CA VAL A 427 -21.73 -10.67 -0.79
C VAL A 427 -23.20 -10.39 -0.45
N ILE A 428 -23.56 -10.28 0.83
CA ILE A 428 -24.91 -9.91 1.28
C ILE A 428 -25.32 -8.56 0.68
N LYS A 429 -24.41 -7.62 0.52
CA LYS A 429 -24.68 -6.31 -0.10
C LYS A 429 -25.06 -6.45 -1.58
N ILE A 430 -24.49 -7.44 -2.28
CA ILE A 430 -24.89 -7.77 -3.66
C ILE A 430 -26.34 -8.27 -3.66
N PHE A 431 -26.69 -9.14 -2.71
CA PHE A 431 -28.05 -9.67 -2.59
C PHE A 431 -29.07 -8.59 -2.27
N GLU A 432 -28.74 -7.66 -1.34
CA GLU A 432 -29.58 -6.53 -0.99
C GLU A 432 -29.87 -5.62 -2.19
N LYS A 433 -28.88 -5.41 -3.07
CA LYS A 433 -29.00 -4.50 -4.23
C LYS A 433 -29.55 -5.15 -5.49
N CYS A 434 -29.18 -6.39 -5.74
CA CYS A 434 -29.49 -7.10 -6.99
C CYS A 434 -30.49 -8.26 -6.81
N GLY A 435 -30.84 -8.61 -5.57
CA GLY A 435 -31.72 -9.74 -5.28
C GLY A 435 -30.95 -11.04 -5.05
N SER A 436 -30.02 -11.35 -5.93
CA SER A 436 -29.15 -12.54 -5.83
C SER A 436 -27.81 -12.31 -6.53
N TYR A 437 -26.85 -13.19 -6.31
CA TYR A 437 -25.59 -13.19 -7.06
C TYR A 437 -25.81 -13.52 -8.54
N HIS A 438 -26.75 -14.43 -8.83
CA HIS A 438 -27.18 -14.74 -10.20
C HIS A 438 -27.66 -13.49 -10.94
N ALA A 439 -28.59 -12.72 -10.35
CA ALA A 439 -29.09 -11.48 -10.94
C ALA A 439 -28.00 -10.41 -11.12
N PHE A 440 -27.03 -10.36 -10.21
CA PHE A 440 -25.86 -9.50 -10.35
C PHE A 440 -25.00 -9.91 -11.55
N LEU A 441 -24.70 -11.22 -11.69
CA LEU A 441 -23.89 -11.74 -12.79
C LEU A 441 -24.58 -11.54 -14.14
N GLN A 442 -25.87 -11.83 -14.25
CA GLN A 442 -26.65 -11.58 -15.49
C GLN A 442 -26.58 -10.11 -15.94
N LYS A 443 -26.51 -9.19 -15.00
CA LYS A 443 -26.50 -7.75 -15.31
C LYS A 443 -25.12 -7.19 -15.63
N TYR A 444 -24.06 -7.71 -15.01
CA TYR A 444 -22.75 -7.10 -15.04
C TYR A 444 -21.62 -7.98 -15.57
N GLU A 445 -21.89 -9.26 -15.84
CA GLU A 445 -20.92 -10.21 -16.33
C GLU A 445 -21.33 -10.75 -17.71
N PRO A 446 -20.73 -10.22 -18.79
CA PRO A 446 -21.08 -10.62 -20.16
C PRO A 446 -20.86 -12.10 -20.46
N ASP A 447 -19.85 -12.72 -19.81
CA ASP A 447 -19.47 -14.11 -20.02
C ASP A 447 -20.32 -15.08 -19.19
N TYR A 448 -21.23 -14.58 -18.39
CA TYR A 448 -22.11 -15.42 -17.56
C TYR A 448 -23.30 -15.93 -18.35
N VAL A 449 -23.23 -17.19 -18.75
CA VAL A 449 -24.31 -17.88 -19.46
C VAL A 449 -24.96 -18.89 -18.52
N CYS A 450 -26.04 -18.46 -17.87
CA CYS A 450 -26.87 -19.34 -17.06
C CYS A 450 -28.33 -18.96 -17.25
N THR A 451 -29.13 -19.85 -17.79
CA THR A 451 -30.58 -19.68 -17.97
C THR A 451 -31.32 -20.43 -16.87
N LEU A 452 -31.94 -19.67 -15.98
CA LEU A 452 -32.90 -20.20 -14.99
C LEU A 452 -34.31 -19.91 -15.44
N SER A 453 -35.22 -20.78 -15.09
CA SER A 453 -36.67 -20.47 -15.18
C SER A 453 -37.01 -19.34 -14.20
N ASN A 454 -38.15 -18.70 -14.41
CA ASN A 454 -38.61 -17.63 -13.52
C ASN A 454 -38.75 -18.12 -12.06
N ASP A 455 -39.23 -19.35 -11.87
CA ASP A 455 -39.43 -19.95 -10.55
C ASP A 455 -38.10 -20.22 -9.85
N GLU A 456 -37.10 -20.74 -10.57
CA GLU A 456 -35.74 -20.96 -10.04
C GLU A 456 -35.07 -19.65 -9.66
N ALA A 457 -35.23 -18.61 -10.48
CA ALA A 457 -34.69 -17.27 -10.19
C ALA A 457 -35.35 -16.67 -8.93
N LEU A 458 -36.65 -16.81 -8.76
CA LEU A 458 -37.36 -16.38 -7.56
C LEU A 458 -36.93 -17.15 -6.30
N ILE A 459 -36.70 -18.44 -6.40
CA ILE A 459 -36.23 -19.28 -5.31
C ILE A 459 -34.83 -18.82 -4.90
N ILE A 460 -33.90 -18.60 -5.85
CA ILE A 460 -32.54 -18.13 -5.56
C ILE A 460 -32.58 -16.73 -4.94
N GLU A 461 -33.44 -15.85 -5.41
CA GLU A 461 -33.60 -14.51 -4.82
C GLU A 461 -34.11 -14.60 -3.38
N TYR A 462 -35.14 -15.42 -3.14
CA TYR A 462 -35.66 -15.65 -1.80
C TYR A 462 -34.59 -16.21 -0.85
N MET A 463 -33.86 -17.22 -1.30
CA MET A 463 -32.76 -17.82 -0.54
C MET A 463 -31.67 -16.78 -0.22
N SER A 464 -31.25 -16.00 -1.21
CA SER A 464 -30.22 -14.97 -1.06
C SER A 464 -30.63 -13.90 -0.06
N LYS A 465 -31.88 -13.43 -0.10
CA LYS A 465 -32.38 -12.35 0.76
C LYS A 465 -32.79 -12.81 2.16
N LYS A 466 -33.31 -14.02 2.29
CA LYS A 466 -33.93 -14.47 3.54
C LYS A 466 -33.13 -15.49 4.31
N LEU A 467 -32.35 -16.34 3.64
CA LEU A 467 -31.72 -17.49 4.29
C LEU A 467 -30.22 -17.32 4.54
N VAL A 468 -29.53 -16.50 3.75
CA VAL A 468 -28.07 -16.27 3.96
C VAL A 468 -27.76 -15.56 5.28
N SER A 469 -28.69 -14.76 5.80
CA SER A 469 -28.56 -14.08 7.08
C SER A 469 -28.90 -14.93 8.30
N TYR A 470 -29.50 -16.12 8.11
CA TYR A 470 -29.97 -16.97 9.19
C TYR A 470 -28.91 -17.97 9.63
N LYS A 471 -28.55 -17.92 10.89
CA LYS A 471 -27.56 -18.80 11.56
C LYS A 471 -28.14 -20.17 12.00
N ARG A 472 -29.33 -20.56 11.57
CA ARG A 472 -30.00 -21.77 12.06
C ARG A 472 -29.68 -22.98 11.17
N ILE A 473 -28.96 -23.93 11.69
CA ILE A 473 -28.60 -25.20 11.03
C ILE A 473 -29.84 -25.92 10.48
N HIS A 474 -30.99 -25.81 11.15
CA HIS A 474 -32.26 -26.46 10.76
C HIS A 474 -32.82 -25.93 9.43
N GLU A 475 -32.65 -24.64 9.13
CA GLU A 475 -33.10 -24.03 7.88
C GLU A 475 -32.22 -24.47 6.70
N LEU A 476 -30.91 -24.62 6.94
CA LEU A 476 -29.98 -25.20 5.95
C LEU A 476 -30.24 -26.69 5.70
N ALA A 477 -30.60 -27.45 6.74
CA ALA A 477 -30.98 -28.87 6.60
C ALA A 477 -32.29 -29.04 5.83
N LEU A 478 -33.28 -28.18 6.05
CA LEU A 478 -34.53 -28.17 5.31
C LEU A 478 -34.30 -27.82 3.83
N LEU A 479 -33.48 -26.82 3.56
CA LEU A 479 -33.09 -26.45 2.20
C LEU A 479 -32.39 -27.57 1.45
N LYS A 480 -31.43 -28.24 2.10
CA LYS A 480 -30.75 -29.39 1.51
C LYS A 480 -31.74 -30.50 1.15
N HIS A 481 -32.79 -30.66 1.95
CA HIS A 481 -33.85 -31.67 1.70
C HIS A 481 -34.83 -31.27 0.59
N LEU A 482 -35.00 -29.95 0.33
CA LEU A 482 -35.86 -29.44 -0.72
C LEU A 482 -35.19 -29.35 -2.11
N ILE A 483 -33.85 -29.39 -2.16
CA ILE A 483 -33.04 -29.33 -3.37
C ILE A 483 -32.65 -30.70 -3.91
N ILE A 484 -32.73 -31.75 -3.07
CA ILE A 484 -32.55 -33.16 -3.44
C ILE A 484 -33.90 -33.80 -3.76
#